data_124e90ff9d4b9cf164433acc15317f3d
#
_entry.id   124e90ff9d4b9cf164433acc15317f3d
#
_cell.length_a   1.000
_cell.length_b   1.000
_cell.length_c   1.000
_cell.angle_alpha   90.00
_cell.angle_beta   90.00
_cell.angle_gamma   90.00
#
_symmetry.space_group_name_H-M   'P 1'
#
loop_
_entity.id
_entity.type
_entity.pdbx_description
1 polymer ?
#
loop_
_entity_poly.entity_id
_entity_poly.type
_entity_poly.pdbx_seq_one_letter_code
_entity_poly.pdbx_strand_id
1 'polypeptide(L)'
;MAIWDSILDILFPPRCKFCGALLDKSSLDPCRKCEKADFWLTPAQAVAPGTEYSRCVCAVWYQDPLRTEISRFKFQNHPDHAKAYGPVLAKQIRFFLPGAYDCITWVPVSQATLKKRGYDQAQLLAEETAKALGTQAVPLLEKIKNNPAQSSLTDGRKRESNVAGVYAVPDPSLVKNQRVLLIDDIRTTGATLEEAARTLRKAGASQIVAAAFCRTPRNK
;
A
#
# COMPACT_ATOMS: atom_id res chain seq x y z
N MET A 1 -24.88 -3.40 -26.44
CA MET A 1 -23.93 -3.06 -25.36
C MET A 1 -24.36 -1.83 -24.56
N ALA A 2 -24.75 -0.71 -25.17
CA ALA A 2 -25.08 0.54 -24.46
C ALA A 2 -26.24 0.52 -23.43
N ILE A 3 -27.25 -0.33 -23.60
CA ILE A 3 -28.44 -0.35 -22.68
C ILE A 3 -28.08 -1.06 -21.37
N TRP A 4 -27.32 -2.13 -21.40
CA TRP A 4 -26.88 -2.85 -20.20
C TRP A 4 -25.90 -2.04 -19.36
N ASP A 5 -25.00 -1.28 -20.00
CA ASP A 5 -24.07 -0.39 -19.32
C ASP A 5 -24.83 0.73 -18.58
N SER A 6 -25.92 1.26 -19.18
CA SER A 6 -26.75 2.28 -18.55
C SER A 6 -27.55 1.76 -17.36
N ILE A 7 -28.03 0.52 -17.40
CA ILE A 7 -28.75 -0.11 -16.28
C ILE A 7 -27.77 -0.41 -15.13
N LEU A 8 -26.58 -0.91 -15.44
CA LEU A 8 -25.54 -1.17 -14.44
C LEU A 8 -25.07 0.13 -13.75
N ASP A 9 -24.95 1.23 -14.49
CA ASP A 9 -24.58 2.54 -13.92
C ASP A 9 -25.68 3.12 -12.99
N ILE A 10 -26.96 2.76 -13.23
CA ILE A 10 -28.06 3.17 -12.35
C ILE A 10 -28.04 2.33 -11.06
N LEU A 11 -27.81 1.03 -11.17
CA LEU A 11 -27.78 0.12 -10.02
C LEU A 11 -26.49 0.21 -9.21
N PHE A 12 -25.35 0.46 -9.89
CA PHE A 12 -24.01 0.55 -9.31
C PHE A 12 -23.30 1.81 -9.80
N PRO A 13 -23.77 3.01 -9.41
CA PRO A 13 -23.17 4.25 -9.90
C PRO A 13 -21.70 4.35 -9.47
N PRO A 14 -20.84 4.90 -10.34
CA PRO A 14 -19.43 5.09 -10.02
C PRO A 14 -19.28 5.96 -8.77
N ARG A 15 -18.35 5.55 -7.89
CA ARG A 15 -18.09 6.26 -6.63
C ARG A 15 -16.62 6.60 -6.51
N CYS A 16 -16.36 7.79 -5.97
CA CYS A 16 -15.00 8.25 -5.66
C CYS A 16 -14.32 7.29 -4.67
N LYS A 17 -13.18 6.73 -5.03
CA LYS A 17 -12.41 5.79 -4.21
C LYS A 17 -11.76 6.45 -2.98
N PHE A 18 -11.85 7.78 -2.87
CA PHE A 18 -11.29 8.55 -1.75
C PHE A 18 -12.33 8.97 -0.72
N CYS A 19 -13.62 9.15 -1.09
CA CYS A 19 -14.66 9.60 -0.16
C CYS A 19 -16.02 8.91 -0.33
N GLY A 20 -16.17 7.98 -1.28
CA GLY A 20 -17.41 7.26 -1.53
C GLY A 20 -18.54 8.07 -2.19
N ALA A 21 -18.33 9.37 -2.46
CA ALA A 21 -19.33 10.20 -3.14
C ALA A 21 -19.61 9.68 -4.55
N LEU A 22 -20.85 9.84 -5.00
CA LEU A 22 -21.24 9.54 -6.38
C LEU A 22 -20.42 10.40 -7.35
N LEU A 23 -19.98 9.79 -8.44
CA LEU A 23 -19.28 10.46 -9.52
C LEU A 23 -20.20 10.57 -10.75
N ASP A 24 -20.07 11.68 -11.47
CA ASP A 24 -20.60 11.77 -12.83
C ASP A 24 -19.74 10.91 -13.77
N LYS A 25 -20.31 10.44 -14.90
CA LYS A 25 -19.59 9.60 -15.89
C LYS A 25 -18.27 10.18 -16.39
N SER A 26 -18.12 11.51 -16.36
CA SER A 26 -16.91 12.24 -16.75
C SER A 26 -15.94 12.54 -15.61
N SER A 27 -16.29 12.18 -14.37
CA SER A 27 -15.48 12.50 -13.19
C SER A 27 -14.40 11.46 -12.98
N LEU A 28 -13.19 11.93 -12.67
CA LEU A 28 -12.02 11.10 -12.37
C LEU A 28 -11.87 10.89 -10.86
N ASP A 29 -11.17 9.84 -10.46
CA ASP A 29 -10.66 9.68 -9.10
C ASP A 29 -9.29 10.38 -8.96
N PRO A 30 -9.10 11.21 -7.92
CA PRO A 30 -10.07 11.66 -6.91
C PRO A 30 -11.07 12.68 -7.48
N CYS A 31 -12.28 12.76 -6.89
CA CYS A 31 -13.23 13.80 -7.23
C CYS A 31 -12.71 15.20 -6.83
N ARG A 32 -13.26 16.27 -7.42
CA ARG A 32 -12.84 17.67 -7.16
C ARG A 32 -12.79 18.06 -5.67
N LYS A 33 -13.69 17.50 -4.84
CA LYS A 33 -13.64 17.70 -3.39
C LYS A 33 -12.42 17.05 -2.76
N CYS A 34 -12.11 15.82 -3.18
CA CYS A 34 -10.95 15.07 -2.67
C CYS A 34 -9.62 15.62 -3.17
N GLU A 35 -9.55 16.20 -4.36
CA GLU A 35 -8.33 16.86 -4.85
C GLU A 35 -7.85 17.99 -3.93
N LYS A 36 -8.78 18.67 -3.24
CA LYS A 36 -8.52 19.77 -2.32
C LYS A 36 -8.62 19.38 -0.85
N ALA A 37 -8.75 18.09 -0.55
CA ALA A 37 -8.92 17.62 0.83
C ALA A 37 -7.61 17.72 1.63
N ASP A 38 -7.74 17.79 2.95
CA ASP A 38 -6.65 17.92 3.90
C ASP A 38 -5.92 16.60 4.22
N PHE A 39 -6.38 15.49 3.65
CA PHE A 39 -5.70 14.21 3.81
C PHE A 39 -4.45 14.06 2.93
N TRP A 40 -4.16 14.93 2.00
CA TRP A 40 -2.93 14.89 1.22
C TRP A 40 -1.72 15.28 2.09
N LEU A 41 -0.67 14.47 2.02
CA LEU A 41 0.57 14.78 2.71
C LEU A 41 1.33 15.90 1.99
N THR A 42 1.78 16.90 2.75
CA THR A 42 2.74 17.88 2.24
C THR A 42 4.09 17.19 1.98
N PRO A 43 4.98 17.76 1.15
CA PRO A 43 6.30 17.19 0.90
C PRO A 43 7.09 16.85 2.17
N ALA A 44 7.03 17.71 3.19
CA ALA A 44 7.69 17.49 4.48
C ALA A 44 7.08 16.33 5.29
N GLN A 45 5.81 16.04 5.08
CA GLN A 45 5.08 14.96 5.76
C GLN A 45 5.13 13.64 4.99
N ALA A 46 5.37 13.68 3.67
CA ALA A 46 5.32 12.51 2.81
C ALA A 46 6.46 11.53 3.07
N VAL A 47 7.60 11.98 3.59
CA VAL A 47 8.78 11.14 3.82
C VAL A 47 8.94 10.83 5.30
N ALA A 48 9.21 9.57 5.61
CA ALA A 48 9.49 9.12 6.96
C ALA A 48 10.75 8.23 6.97
N PRO A 49 11.64 8.35 7.97
CA PRO A 49 12.80 7.49 8.11
C PRO A 49 12.39 6.08 8.53
N GLY A 50 13.26 5.11 8.25
CA GLY A 50 13.24 3.77 8.78
C GLY A 50 14.60 3.37 9.33
N THR A 51 14.66 2.21 9.97
CA THR A 51 15.90 1.60 10.49
C THR A 51 16.45 0.59 9.48
N GLU A 52 15.58 -0.24 8.91
CA GLU A 52 15.94 -1.30 7.96
C GLU A 52 15.76 -0.87 6.49
N TYR A 53 15.09 0.25 6.24
CA TYR A 53 14.99 0.91 4.95
C TYR A 53 15.40 2.38 5.08
N SER A 54 15.97 2.98 4.04
CA SER A 54 16.51 4.33 4.11
C SER A 54 15.43 5.40 4.29
N ARG A 55 14.30 5.25 3.63
CA ARG A 55 13.12 6.14 3.73
C ARG A 55 11.86 5.45 3.25
N CYS A 56 10.71 5.89 3.78
CA CYS A 56 9.38 5.48 3.33
C CYS A 56 8.62 6.70 2.83
N VAL A 57 8.07 6.60 1.64
CA VAL A 57 7.22 7.64 1.04
C VAL A 57 5.76 7.27 1.20
N CYS A 58 4.94 8.25 1.62
CA CYS A 58 3.50 8.07 1.78
C CYS A 58 2.76 9.16 0.99
N ALA A 59 1.54 8.86 0.53
CA ALA A 59 0.74 9.78 -0.27
C ALA A 59 -0.25 10.59 0.58
N VAL A 60 -0.91 9.94 1.53
CA VAL A 60 -2.06 10.51 2.23
C VAL A 60 -2.05 10.17 3.73
N TRP A 61 -2.76 10.98 4.52
CA TRP A 61 -3.10 10.66 5.90
C TRP A 61 -4.20 9.59 5.96
N TYR A 62 -4.08 8.65 6.88
CA TYR A 62 -5.10 7.67 7.22
C TYR A 62 -6.16 8.31 8.13
N GLN A 63 -7.05 9.12 7.54
CA GLN A 63 -8.12 9.85 8.21
C GLN A 63 -9.40 9.86 7.36
N ASP A 64 -10.54 10.17 7.96
CA ASP A 64 -11.80 10.26 7.24
C ASP A 64 -11.81 11.46 6.27
N PRO A 65 -12.47 11.32 5.13
CA PRO A 65 -13.33 10.20 4.68
C PRO A 65 -12.55 9.01 4.09
N LEU A 66 -11.28 9.18 3.75
CA LEU A 66 -10.44 8.17 3.08
C LEU A 66 -10.29 6.89 3.92
N ARG A 67 -10.22 6.98 5.25
CA ARG A 67 -10.13 5.83 6.15
C ARG A 67 -11.26 4.82 5.91
N THR A 68 -12.48 5.29 5.66
CA THR A 68 -13.64 4.44 5.33
C THR A 68 -13.40 3.68 4.02
N GLU A 69 -12.90 4.33 2.97
CA GLU A 69 -12.64 3.71 1.67
C GLU A 69 -11.45 2.71 1.74
N ILE A 70 -10.41 3.01 2.50
CA ILE A 70 -9.33 2.05 2.79
C ILE A 70 -9.87 0.81 3.55
N SER A 71 -10.83 1.00 4.46
CA SER A 71 -11.49 -0.13 5.13
C SER A 71 -12.29 -0.99 4.14
N ARG A 72 -12.97 -0.39 3.17
CA ARG A 72 -13.65 -1.11 2.07
C ARG A 72 -12.67 -1.88 1.22
N PHE A 73 -11.56 -1.25 0.84
CA PHE A 73 -10.45 -1.91 0.13
C PHE A 73 -9.89 -3.11 0.90
N LYS A 74 -9.82 -3.04 2.24
CA LYS A 74 -9.27 -4.13 3.07
C LYS A 74 -10.24 -5.25 3.39
N PHE A 75 -11.53 -4.94 3.57
CA PHE A 75 -12.45 -5.87 4.24
C PHE A 75 -13.79 -6.06 3.54
N GLN A 76 -14.11 -5.30 2.50
CA GLN A 76 -15.42 -5.32 1.86
C GLN A 76 -15.41 -5.71 0.37
N ASN A 77 -14.33 -6.39 -0.07
CA ASN A 77 -14.20 -6.88 -1.45
C ASN A 77 -14.26 -5.79 -2.53
N HIS A 78 -13.49 -4.71 -2.32
CA HIS A 78 -13.34 -3.62 -3.28
C HIS A 78 -11.90 -3.52 -3.85
N PRO A 79 -11.40 -4.53 -4.60
CA PRO A 79 -10.04 -4.55 -5.14
C PRO A 79 -9.76 -3.41 -6.14
N ASP A 80 -10.81 -2.87 -6.76
CA ASP A 80 -10.77 -1.80 -7.75
C ASP A 80 -10.19 -0.46 -7.22
N HIS A 81 -10.14 -0.28 -5.89
CA HIS A 81 -9.47 0.87 -5.27
C HIS A 81 -7.99 0.96 -5.62
N ALA A 82 -7.32 -0.18 -5.84
CA ALA A 82 -5.91 -0.20 -6.22
C ALA A 82 -5.64 0.59 -7.51
N LYS A 83 -6.59 0.55 -8.47
CA LYS A 83 -6.49 1.29 -9.75
C LYS A 83 -6.46 2.81 -9.55
N ALA A 84 -7.14 3.31 -8.51
CA ALA A 84 -7.13 4.74 -8.17
C ALA A 84 -5.91 5.12 -7.31
N TYR A 85 -5.48 4.23 -6.41
CA TYR A 85 -4.39 4.51 -5.47
C TYR A 85 -3.00 4.33 -6.07
N GLY A 86 -2.81 3.33 -6.94
CA GLY A 86 -1.53 3.02 -7.56
C GLY A 86 -0.88 4.19 -8.30
N PRO A 87 -1.60 4.87 -9.23
CA PRO A 87 -1.06 6.05 -9.91
C PRO A 87 -0.69 7.21 -8.98
N VAL A 88 -1.46 7.41 -7.90
CA VAL A 88 -1.16 8.43 -6.89
C VAL A 88 0.13 8.10 -6.16
N LEU A 89 0.31 6.85 -5.71
CA LEU A 89 1.53 6.41 -5.06
C LEU A 89 2.72 6.47 -6.01
N ALA A 90 2.54 6.08 -7.28
CA ALA A 90 3.57 6.18 -8.31
C ALA A 90 4.08 7.62 -8.52
N LYS A 91 3.19 8.63 -8.48
CA LYS A 91 3.57 10.04 -8.53
C LYS A 91 4.48 10.43 -7.37
N GLN A 92 4.18 9.99 -6.16
CA GLN A 92 5.02 10.25 -4.98
C GLN A 92 6.38 9.55 -5.10
N ILE A 93 6.39 8.30 -5.57
CA ILE A 93 7.63 7.53 -5.78
C ILE A 93 8.53 8.21 -6.81
N ARG A 94 7.99 8.63 -7.96
CA ARG A 94 8.77 9.37 -8.96
C ARG A 94 9.40 10.64 -8.41
N PHE A 95 8.70 11.36 -7.55
CA PHE A 95 9.18 12.62 -7.00
C PHE A 95 10.24 12.42 -5.90
N PHE A 96 10.02 11.49 -4.97
CA PHE A 96 10.87 11.35 -3.78
C PHE A 96 11.93 10.25 -3.87
N LEU A 97 11.77 9.28 -4.80
CA LEU A 97 12.63 8.10 -4.93
C LEU A 97 13.16 7.91 -6.38
N PRO A 98 13.56 8.98 -7.11
CA PRO A 98 14.02 8.82 -8.49
C PRO A 98 15.26 7.93 -8.53
N GLY A 99 15.22 6.84 -9.32
CA GLY A 99 16.35 5.93 -9.50
C GLY A 99 16.82 5.20 -8.23
N ALA A 100 16.00 5.13 -7.19
CA ALA A 100 16.40 4.56 -5.89
C ALA A 100 16.18 3.04 -5.79
N TYR A 101 15.66 2.38 -6.81
CA TYR A 101 15.33 0.95 -6.82
C TYR A 101 15.45 0.35 -8.22
N ASP A 102 15.66 -0.97 -8.26
CA ASP A 102 15.73 -1.78 -9.48
C ASP A 102 14.49 -2.66 -9.65
N CYS A 103 13.88 -3.08 -8.53
CA CYS A 103 12.68 -3.91 -8.53
C CYS A 103 11.66 -3.45 -7.47
N ILE A 104 10.39 -3.83 -7.69
CA ILE A 104 9.27 -3.50 -6.82
C ILE A 104 8.70 -4.80 -6.25
N THR A 105 8.46 -4.81 -4.94
CA THR A 105 7.78 -5.89 -4.22
C THR A 105 6.80 -5.30 -3.21
N TRP A 106 6.06 -6.16 -2.52
CA TRP A 106 5.08 -5.76 -1.52
C TRP A 106 5.21 -6.55 -0.23
N VAL A 107 4.59 -6.05 0.83
CA VAL A 107 4.44 -6.74 2.10
C VAL A 107 3.28 -7.71 2.00
N PRO A 108 3.51 -9.05 1.95
CA PRO A 108 2.43 -10.00 1.71
C PRO A 108 1.56 -10.22 2.95
N VAL A 109 0.26 -10.46 2.73
CA VAL A 109 -0.64 -10.97 3.76
C VAL A 109 -0.44 -12.48 3.96
N SER A 110 -0.92 -13.03 5.10
CA SER A 110 -0.87 -14.47 5.32
C SER A 110 -1.84 -15.23 4.41
N GLN A 111 -1.56 -16.52 4.14
CA GLN A 111 -2.43 -17.39 3.36
C GLN A 111 -3.85 -17.47 3.94
N ALA A 112 -3.99 -17.46 5.29
CA ALA A 112 -5.29 -17.44 5.94
C ALA A 112 -6.04 -16.11 5.66
N THR A 113 -5.34 -14.97 5.65
CA THR A 113 -5.92 -13.68 5.29
C THR A 113 -6.31 -13.65 3.81
N LEU A 114 -5.45 -14.16 2.92
CA LEU A 114 -5.71 -14.23 1.49
C LEU A 114 -6.95 -15.08 1.19
N LYS A 115 -7.08 -16.27 1.80
CA LYS A 115 -8.27 -17.12 1.67
C LYS A 115 -9.55 -16.44 2.16
N LYS A 116 -9.48 -15.71 3.29
CA LYS A 116 -10.64 -15.00 3.86
C LYS A 116 -11.05 -13.78 3.04
N ARG A 117 -10.11 -13.08 2.45
CA ARG A 117 -10.28 -11.77 1.82
C ARG A 117 -10.41 -11.84 0.30
N GLY A 118 -9.87 -12.92 -0.31
CA GLY A 118 -9.87 -13.16 -1.74
C GLY A 118 -8.72 -12.48 -2.49
N TYR A 119 -8.01 -11.51 -1.89
CA TYR A 119 -6.88 -10.78 -2.48
C TYR A 119 -5.94 -10.20 -1.43
N ASP A 120 -4.73 -9.83 -1.88
CA ASP A 120 -3.73 -9.10 -1.13
C ASP A 120 -3.74 -7.63 -1.57
N GLN A 121 -4.03 -6.71 -0.65
CA GLN A 121 -4.14 -5.27 -0.94
C GLN A 121 -2.81 -4.67 -1.32
N ALA A 122 -1.73 -5.06 -0.61
CA ALA A 122 -0.41 -4.54 -0.90
C ALA A 122 0.10 -5.04 -2.25
N GLN A 123 -0.25 -6.28 -2.65
CA GLN A 123 0.00 -6.81 -3.99
C GLN A 123 -0.69 -5.96 -5.06
N LEU A 124 -2.02 -5.82 -4.98
CA LEU A 124 -2.79 -5.05 -5.97
C LEU A 124 -2.30 -3.61 -6.07
N LEU A 125 -2.00 -2.98 -4.93
CA LEU A 125 -1.45 -1.64 -4.90
C LEU A 125 -0.06 -1.59 -5.58
N ALA A 126 0.81 -2.58 -5.31
CA ALA A 126 2.13 -2.67 -5.92
C ALA A 126 2.06 -2.88 -7.43
N GLU A 127 1.17 -3.74 -7.91
CA GLU A 127 0.93 -4.01 -9.33
C GLU A 127 0.46 -2.74 -10.07
N GLU A 128 -0.56 -2.04 -9.56
CA GLU A 128 -1.05 -0.81 -10.19
C GLU A 128 -0.04 0.35 -10.09
N THR A 129 0.74 0.41 -8.99
CA THR A 129 1.84 1.37 -8.85
C THR A 129 2.95 1.07 -9.87
N ALA A 130 3.37 -0.18 -9.98
CA ALA A 130 4.41 -0.61 -10.93
C ALA A 130 3.99 -0.36 -12.37
N LYS A 131 2.75 -0.67 -12.73
CA LYS A 131 2.17 -0.37 -14.03
C LYS A 131 2.22 1.12 -14.35
N ALA A 132 1.84 1.98 -13.39
CA ALA A 132 1.93 3.43 -13.55
C ALA A 132 3.39 3.94 -13.66
N LEU A 133 4.36 3.20 -13.11
CA LEU A 133 5.80 3.47 -13.23
C LEU A 133 6.43 2.91 -14.51
N GLY A 134 5.70 2.11 -15.30
CA GLY A 134 6.18 1.46 -16.53
C GLY A 134 7.01 0.21 -16.29
N THR A 135 6.77 -0.50 -15.17
CA THR A 135 7.47 -1.71 -14.76
C THR A 135 6.49 -2.74 -14.17
N GLN A 136 7.01 -3.80 -13.56
CA GLN A 136 6.22 -4.85 -12.91
C GLN A 136 6.63 -5.02 -11.45
N ALA A 137 5.69 -5.43 -10.61
CA ALA A 137 5.95 -5.86 -9.25
C ALA A 137 6.21 -7.37 -9.23
N VAL A 138 7.15 -7.82 -8.38
CA VAL A 138 7.57 -9.23 -8.27
C VAL A 138 7.43 -9.72 -6.82
N PRO A 139 7.01 -10.99 -6.60
CA PRO A 139 6.85 -11.57 -5.27
C PRO A 139 8.21 -11.99 -4.69
N LEU A 140 8.85 -11.11 -3.92
CA LEU A 140 10.13 -11.40 -3.26
C LEU A 140 9.97 -11.91 -1.83
N LEU A 141 8.78 -11.75 -1.24
CA LEU A 141 8.49 -12.10 0.15
C LEU A 141 7.28 -13.02 0.24
N GLU A 142 7.30 -13.89 1.23
CA GLU A 142 6.12 -14.63 1.70
C GLU A 142 5.94 -14.46 3.21
N LYS A 143 4.68 -14.48 3.67
CA LYS A 143 4.37 -14.44 5.10
C LYS A 143 4.21 -15.85 5.64
N ILE A 144 5.19 -16.32 6.43
CA ILE A 144 5.29 -17.70 6.92
C ILE A 144 4.60 -17.93 8.27
N LYS A 145 4.27 -16.87 9.03
CA LYS A 145 3.57 -16.99 10.33
C LYS A 145 2.28 -16.18 10.34
N ASN A 146 1.22 -16.78 10.87
CA ASN A 146 -0.05 -16.10 11.12
C ASN A 146 0.01 -15.40 12.48
N ASN A 147 0.34 -14.12 12.49
CA ASN A 147 0.19 -13.32 13.71
C ASN A 147 -1.22 -12.71 13.76
N PRO A 148 -1.80 -12.49 14.97
CA PRO A 148 -3.08 -11.79 15.10
C PRO A 148 -3.08 -10.48 14.34
N ALA A 149 -4.23 -10.10 13.77
CA ALA A 149 -4.36 -8.86 13.02
C ALA A 149 -3.91 -7.67 13.89
N GLN A 150 -2.95 -6.87 13.42
CA GLN A 150 -2.39 -5.72 14.16
C GLN A 150 -3.45 -4.67 14.53
N SER A 151 -4.59 -4.67 13.84
CA SER A 151 -5.74 -3.80 14.14
C SER A 151 -6.39 -4.05 15.50
N SER A 152 -6.18 -5.23 16.11
CA SER A 152 -6.70 -5.59 17.43
C SER A 152 -5.77 -5.23 18.60
N LEU A 153 -4.54 -4.76 18.30
CA LEU A 153 -3.55 -4.42 19.33
C LEU A 153 -3.51 -2.90 19.56
N THR A 154 -3.83 -2.46 20.74
CA THR A 154 -3.85 -1.05 21.15
C THR A 154 -2.47 -0.52 21.58
N ASP A 155 -1.52 -1.40 21.91
CA ASP A 155 -0.20 -1.04 22.43
C ASP A 155 0.89 -1.15 21.34
N GLY A 156 1.62 -0.04 21.10
CA GLY A 156 2.69 0.05 20.09
C GLY A 156 3.83 -0.95 20.33
N ARG A 157 4.24 -1.20 21.57
CA ARG A 157 5.31 -2.17 21.92
C ARG A 157 4.92 -3.61 21.61
N LYS A 158 3.64 -3.97 21.76
CA LYS A 158 3.12 -5.28 21.37
C LYS A 158 3.07 -5.48 19.85
N ARG A 159 3.00 -4.38 19.09
CA ARG A 159 3.05 -4.45 17.61
C ARG A 159 4.46 -4.79 17.09
N GLU A 160 5.51 -4.29 17.74
CA GLU A 160 6.90 -4.56 17.34
C GLU A 160 7.31 -6.00 17.61
N SER A 161 6.96 -6.57 18.77
CA SER A 161 7.28 -7.95 19.13
C SER A 161 6.54 -9.01 18.29
N ASN A 162 5.36 -8.67 17.76
CA ASN A 162 4.51 -9.60 17.02
C ASN A 162 4.90 -9.78 15.53
N VAL A 163 5.81 -8.98 14.99
CA VAL A 163 6.19 -9.07 13.57
C VAL A 163 7.55 -9.73 13.32
N ALA A 164 8.33 -10.03 14.36
CA ALA A 164 9.67 -10.62 14.20
C ALA A 164 9.63 -12.04 13.60
N GLY A 165 10.38 -12.27 12.49
CA GLY A 165 10.51 -13.56 11.82
C GLY A 165 9.21 -14.06 11.20
N VAL A 166 8.33 -13.18 10.74
CA VAL A 166 7.05 -13.55 10.08
C VAL A 166 7.16 -13.63 8.57
N TYR A 167 8.23 -13.09 7.97
CA TYR A 167 8.47 -13.12 6.54
C TYR A 167 9.66 -14.00 6.18
N ALA A 168 9.65 -14.56 4.97
CA ALA A 168 10.77 -15.26 4.35
C ALA A 168 10.95 -14.76 2.90
N VAL A 169 12.17 -14.92 2.37
CA VAL A 169 12.48 -14.75 0.94
C VAL A 169 12.61 -16.16 0.36
N PRO A 170 11.67 -16.63 -0.49
CA PRO A 170 11.71 -17.98 -1.05
C PRO A 170 12.92 -18.21 -1.95
N ASP A 171 13.31 -17.20 -2.73
CA ASP A 171 14.47 -17.26 -3.61
C ASP A 171 15.40 -16.04 -3.38
N PRO A 172 16.46 -16.20 -2.57
CA PRO A 172 17.42 -15.14 -2.32
C PRO A 172 18.17 -14.64 -3.56
N SER A 173 18.24 -15.43 -4.64
CA SER A 173 18.93 -15.02 -5.88
C SER A 173 18.26 -13.83 -6.54
N LEU A 174 16.93 -13.69 -6.42
CA LEU A 174 16.14 -12.57 -6.95
C LEU A 174 16.34 -11.27 -6.15
N VAL A 175 16.89 -11.36 -4.93
CA VAL A 175 17.07 -10.22 -4.01
C VAL A 175 18.52 -9.76 -3.94
N LYS A 176 19.47 -10.69 -4.14
CA LYS A 176 20.91 -10.44 -3.96
C LYS A 176 21.38 -9.26 -4.83
N ASN A 177 22.01 -8.28 -4.19
CA ASN A 177 22.53 -7.05 -4.79
C ASN A 177 21.47 -6.13 -5.42
N GLN A 178 20.16 -6.42 -5.30
CA GLN A 178 19.10 -5.57 -5.81
C GLN A 178 18.84 -4.38 -4.88
N ARG A 179 18.46 -3.24 -5.48
CA ARG A 179 17.83 -2.12 -4.77
C ARG A 179 16.32 -2.32 -4.84
N VAL A 180 15.69 -2.50 -3.70
CA VAL A 180 14.28 -2.92 -3.61
C VAL A 180 13.38 -1.78 -3.17
N LEU A 181 12.28 -1.55 -3.90
CA LEU A 181 11.15 -0.75 -3.45
C LEU A 181 10.10 -1.67 -2.82
N LEU A 182 9.87 -1.53 -1.53
CA LEU A 182 8.91 -2.29 -0.75
C LEU A 182 7.60 -1.49 -0.57
N ILE A 183 6.47 -2.04 -1.03
CA ILE A 183 5.15 -1.38 -0.98
C ILE A 183 4.27 -2.01 0.09
N ASP A 184 3.55 -1.17 0.84
CA ASP A 184 2.49 -1.53 1.79
C ASP A 184 1.29 -0.59 1.62
N ASP A 185 0.13 -0.94 2.16
CA ASP A 185 -1.07 -0.10 2.09
C ASP A 185 -1.07 1.01 3.15
N ILE A 186 -0.72 0.71 4.42
CA ILE A 186 -0.74 1.67 5.52
C ILE A 186 0.52 1.56 6.38
N ARG A 187 1.24 2.67 6.50
CA ARG A 187 2.31 2.82 7.49
C ARG A 187 1.74 3.39 8.80
N THR A 188 1.63 2.56 9.81
CA THR A 188 1.31 2.98 11.20
C THR A 188 2.61 3.34 11.94
N THR A 189 3.14 2.45 12.76
CA THR A 189 4.47 2.58 13.37
C THR A 189 5.59 2.33 12.36
N GLY A 190 5.33 1.56 11.31
CA GLY A 190 6.30 1.08 10.34
C GLY A 190 6.84 -0.32 10.66
N ALA A 191 6.46 -0.94 11.78
CA ALA A 191 7.01 -2.24 12.22
C ALA A 191 6.89 -3.33 11.16
N THR A 192 5.81 -3.37 10.40
CA THR A 192 5.62 -4.32 9.29
C THR A 192 6.65 -4.12 8.19
N LEU A 193 6.84 -2.87 7.75
CA LEU A 193 7.83 -2.50 6.74
C LEU A 193 9.26 -2.78 7.23
N GLU A 194 9.55 -2.49 8.51
CA GLU A 194 10.87 -2.77 9.12
C GLU A 194 11.20 -4.26 9.08
N GLU A 195 10.26 -5.12 9.46
CA GLU A 195 10.51 -6.57 9.47
C GLU A 195 10.64 -7.16 8.07
N ALA A 196 9.79 -6.73 7.12
CA ALA A 196 9.90 -7.14 5.73
C ALA A 196 11.23 -6.67 5.11
N ALA A 197 11.64 -5.42 5.38
CA ALA A 197 12.91 -4.88 4.94
C ALA A 197 14.11 -5.62 5.56
N ARG A 198 14.05 -5.93 6.86
CA ARG A 198 15.08 -6.75 7.54
C ARG A 198 15.24 -8.10 6.86
N THR A 199 14.13 -8.74 6.48
CA THR A 199 14.13 -10.02 5.79
C THR A 199 14.80 -9.92 4.40
N LEU A 200 14.46 -8.89 3.62
CA LEU A 200 15.11 -8.62 2.33
C LEU A 200 16.60 -8.29 2.47
N ARG A 201 16.99 -7.53 3.48
CA ARG A 201 18.40 -7.21 3.77
C ARG A 201 19.20 -8.48 4.10
N LYS A 202 18.65 -9.37 4.93
CA LYS A 202 19.28 -10.67 5.24
C LYS A 202 19.43 -11.56 4.00
N ALA A 203 18.52 -11.45 3.02
CA ALA A 203 18.61 -12.14 1.75
C ALA A 203 19.58 -11.47 0.75
N GLY A 204 20.22 -10.34 1.11
CA GLY A 204 21.27 -9.69 0.32
C GLY A 204 20.84 -8.50 -0.51
N ALA A 205 19.69 -7.88 -0.23
CA ALA A 205 19.32 -6.60 -0.85
C ALA A 205 20.39 -5.54 -0.53
N SER A 206 20.85 -4.82 -1.57
CA SER A 206 21.89 -3.77 -1.42
C SER A 206 21.32 -2.48 -0.85
N GLN A 207 20.08 -2.15 -1.18
CA GLN A 207 19.35 -0.99 -0.69
C GLN A 207 17.87 -1.33 -0.59
N ILE A 208 17.19 -0.75 0.39
CA ILE A 208 15.74 -0.84 0.52
C ILE A 208 15.19 0.56 0.73
N VAL A 209 14.21 0.92 -0.10
CA VAL A 209 13.32 2.06 0.09
C VAL A 209 11.90 1.53 0.21
N ALA A 210 11.03 2.26 0.90
CA ALA A 210 9.64 1.84 1.11
C ALA A 210 8.65 2.88 0.58
N ALA A 211 7.45 2.41 0.26
CA ALA A 211 6.31 3.28 0.00
C ALA A 211 5.04 2.68 0.63
N ALA A 212 4.18 3.54 1.16
CA ALA A 212 2.84 3.14 1.63
C ALA A 212 1.81 4.16 1.14
N PHE A 213 0.61 3.69 0.79
CA PHE A 213 -0.40 4.64 0.34
C PHE A 213 -0.80 5.58 1.48
N CYS A 214 -1.09 5.04 2.66
CA CYS A 214 -1.48 5.81 3.83
C CYS A 214 -0.41 5.88 4.92
N ARG A 215 -0.42 6.98 5.65
CA ARG A 215 0.32 7.15 6.91
C ARG A 215 -0.64 7.54 8.02
N THR A 216 -0.55 6.90 9.20
CA THR A 216 -1.34 7.35 10.36
C THR A 216 -0.72 8.61 10.97
N PRO A 217 -1.54 9.60 11.38
CA PRO A 217 -1.06 10.70 12.19
C PRO A 217 -0.35 10.17 13.44
N ARG A 218 0.76 10.79 13.84
CA ARG A 218 1.33 10.51 15.17
C ARG A 218 0.43 11.19 16.19
N ASN A 219 -0.18 10.42 17.10
CA ASN A 219 -0.77 11.02 18.28
C ASN A 219 0.36 11.74 19.03
N LYS A 220 0.15 13.04 19.24
CA LYS A 220 1.01 13.85 20.13
C LYS A 220 0.82 13.40 21.55
#